data_0d69e7c33d2a3a935f1c0b9bb9c68c5e
#
_entry.id   0d69e7c33d2a3a935f1c0b9bb9c68c5e
#
_cell.length_a   1.000
_cell.length_b   1.000
_cell.length_c   1.000
_cell.angle_alpha   90.00
_cell.angle_beta   90.00
_cell.angle_gamma   90.00
#
_symmetry.space_group_name_H-M   'P 1'
#
loop_
_entity.id
_entity.type
_entity.pdbx_description
1 polymer ?
#
loop_
_entity_poly.entity_id
_entity_poly.type
_entity_poly.pdbx_seq_one_letter_code
_entity_poly.pdbx_strand_id
1 'polypeptide(L)'
;MKRAAADAPFVAVASGRAPSRRPLWIMRQAGRYLPEYREVRSKLSCLEMCNTPAAAAEVTLQPIRRYGMDAAILFTDLLVPVPPMGVGLRYEPGPVLERTITTAQDVASLKIPDPERDLTPMLDTVRLVRSQLAPEVALIGFVGAPFTMACYLIEGRGSKYWDRTRKLMHEDRTTFAALLARITDAMQPLVTALVRAGCDAVQVFDSWASVLGSEEWSALCAPHTDRLLKSARDADAVAIHYVNGAAQHLARMSRSPAHVLAVDWRLPMEEVRARVPSTYALQGNLDPTALFSPAAELRRKVSAICRAAGEHHVFNLGHGILPETDPAAVATVIDEVRQW
;
A
#
# COMPACT_ATOMS: atom_id res chain seq x y z
N MET A 1 1.14 22.59 -2.77
CA MET A 1 0.74 22.39 -1.35
C MET A 1 1.97 22.07 -0.50
N LYS A 2 1.96 22.44 0.80
CA LYS A 2 3.11 22.22 1.69
C LYS A 2 3.15 20.75 2.10
N ARG A 3 4.19 20.02 1.70
CA ARG A 3 4.43 18.62 2.08
C ARG A 3 4.89 18.51 3.54
N ALA A 4 5.06 17.27 4.03
CA ALA A 4 5.69 17.03 5.33
C ALA A 4 7.08 17.63 5.37
N ALA A 5 7.51 18.01 6.58
CA ALA A 5 8.85 18.54 6.79
C ALA A 5 9.91 17.48 6.43
N ALA A 6 11.04 17.93 5.92
CA ALA A 6 12.12 17.02 5.51
C ALA A 6 12.66 16.18 6.68
N ASP A 7 12.56 16.68 7.90
CA ASP A 7 12.95 16.02 9.15
C ASP A 7 11.81 15.25 9.83
N ALA A 8 10.59 15.23 9.24
CA ALA A 8 9.52 14.36 9.70
C ALA A 8 10.02 12.91 9.81
N PRO A 9 9.75 12.18 10.91
CA PRO A 9 10.40 10.89 11.19
C PRO A 9 10.32 9.89 10.03
N PHE A 10 9.15 9.78 9.40
CA PHE A 10 8.95 8.91 8.24
C PHE A 10 9.82 9.32 7.04
N VAL A 11 9.84 10.61 6.70
CA VAL A 11 10.59 11.14 5.57
C VAL A 11 12.09 11.02 5.81
N ALA A 12 12.55 11.28 7.04
CA ALA A 12 13.96 11.14 7.42
C ALA A 12 14.45 9.70 7.20
N VAL A 13 13.75 8.70 7.74
CA VAL A 13 14.08 7.27 7.55
C VAL A 13 14.11 6.90 6.08
N ALA A 14 13.06 7.24 5.34
CA ALA A 14 12.96 6.91 3.91
C ALA A 14 14.04 7.59 3.05
N SER A 15 14.63 8.69 3.54
CA SER A 15 15.74 9.41 2.90
C SER A 15 17.13 8.99 3.41
N GLY A 16 17.22 7.92 4.20
CA GLY A 16 18.49 7.44 4.76
C GLY A 16 19.07 8.32 5.86
N ARG A 17 18.26 9.19 6.49
CA ARG A 17 18.68 10.06 7.59
C ARG A 17 18.17 9.50 8.93
N ALA A 18 18.91 9.79 10.01
CA ALA A 18 18.49 9.44 11.35
C ALA A 18 17.19 10.20 11.72
N PRO A 19 16.12 9.51 12.15
CA PRO A 19 14.90 10.14 12.60
C PRO A 19 15.00 10.59 14.06
N SER A 20 14.17 11.54 14.47
CA SER A 20 14.05 11.96 15.86
C SER A 20 13.40 10.88 16.76
N ARG A 21 12.67 9.95 16.16
CA ARG A 21 12.07 8.76 16.76
C ARG A 21 11.78 7.74 15.67
N ARG A 22 11.63 6.47 16.03
CA ARG A 22 11.20 5.44 15.08
C ARG A 22 9.81 5.76 14.54
N PRO A 23 9.65 6.00 13.23
CA PRO A 23 8.34 6.25 12.65
C PRO A 23 7.50 4.98 12.62
N LEU A 24 6.19 5.15 12.82
CA LEU A 24 5.23 4.07 12.70
C LEU A 24 3.93 4.54 12.02
N TRP A 25 3.36 3.63 11.28
CA TRP A 25 1.97 3.64 10.83
C TRP A 25 1.50 2.19 10.68
N ILE A 26 0.21 1.95 10.56
CA ILE A 26 -0.33 0.59 10.53
C ILE A 26 -1.19 0.40 9.27
N MET A 27 -0.87 -0.61 8.47
CA MET A 27 -1.64 -0.95 7.28
C MET A 27 -3.09 -1.22 7.64
N ARG A 28 -4.03 -0.51 6.97
CA ARG A 28 -5.47 -0.46 7.28
C ARG A 28 -5.77 0.18 8.65
N GLN A 29 -4.91 1.09 9.12
CA GLN A 29 -5.11 1.83 10.37
C GLN A 29 -6.45 2.55 10.44
N ALA A 30 -6.98 3.03 9.32
CA ALA A 30 -8.35 3.48 9.17
C ALA A 30 -9.21 2.28 8.75
N GLY A 31 -9.88 1.63 9.69
CA GLY A 31 -10.53 0.36 9.41
C GLY A 31 -11.57 -0.08 10.43
N ARG A 32 -12.24 -1.20 10.15
CA ARG A 32 -13.39 -1.74 10.90
C ARG A 32 -13.12 -2.00 12.38
N TYR A 33 -11.87 -2.11 12.81
CA TYR A 33 -11.52 -2.27 14.23
C TYR A 33 -11.80 -0.98 15.05
N LEU A 34 -11.80 0.21 14.40
CA LEU A 34 -12.08 1.49 15.05
C LEU A 34 -13.59 1.76 15.18
N PRO A 35 -14.09 2.14 16.38
CA PRO A 35 -15.49 2.53 16.57
C PRO A 35 -15.90 3.71 15.67
N GLU A 36 -15.08 4.76 15.59
CA GLU A 36 -15.30 5.95 14.79
C GLU A 36 -15.37 5.65 13.28
N TYR A 37 -14.58 4.67 12.80
CA TYR A 37 -14.70 4.21 11.42
C TYR A 37 -16.05 3.53 11.19
N ARG A 38 -16.48 2.66 12.12
CA ARG A 38 -17.77 1.96 12.00
C ARG A 38 -18.96 2.93 11.97
N GLU A 39 -18.86 4.05 12.66
CA GLU A 39 -19.89 5.09 12.62
C GLU A 39 -20.03 5.71 11.22
N VAL A 40 -18.93 6.06 10.56
CA VAL A 40 -18.96 6.56 9.17
C VAL A 40 -19.45 5.47 8.22
N ARG A 41 -18.95 4.23 8.41
CA ARG A 41 -19.27 3.08 7.56
C ARG A 41 -20.74 2.66 7.65
N SER A 42 -21.43 2.93 8.75
CA SER A 42 -22.87 2.64 8.90
C SER A 42 -23.76 3.51 8.01
N LYS A 43 -23.24 4.66 7.57
CA LYS A 43 -23.97 5.66 6.76
C LYS A 43 -23.63 5.58 5.27
N LEU A 44 -22.43 5.07 4.92
CA LEU A 44 -21.90 5.06 3.56
C LEU A 44 -21.29 3.68 3.24
N SER A 45 -21.46 3.20 2.03
CA SER A 45 -20.72 2.06 1.50
C SER A 45 -19.23 2.39 1.35
N CYS A 46 -18.37 1.39 1.17
CA CYS A 46 -16.95 1.60 0.98
C CYS A 46 -16.65 2.49 -0.24
N LEU A 47 -17.35 2.23 -1.35
CA LEU A 47 -17.15 2.99 -2.58
C LEU A 47 -17.68 4.43 -2.46
N GLU A 48 -18.81 4.62 -1.79
CA GLU A 48 -19.33 5.96 -1.50
C GLU A 48 -18.36 6.76 -0.61
N MET A 49 -17.78 6.13 0.42
CA MET A 49 -16.74 6.79 1.23
C MET A 49 -15.54 7.20 0.37
N CYS A 50 -15.03 6.32 -0.51
CA CYS A 50 -13.90 6.63 -1.39
C CYS A 50 -14.21 7.78 -2.36
N ASN A 51 -15.48 7.94 -2.76
CA ASN A 51 -15.94 8.98 -3.69
C ASN A 51 -16.46 10.25 -3.00
N THR A 52 -16.43 10.29 -1.66
CA THR A 52 -16.84 11.45 -0.87
C THR A 52 -15.63 12.04 -0.13
N PRO A 53 -14.97 13.08 -0.66
CA PRO A 53 -13.71 13.60 -0.14
C PRO A 53 -13.74 13.90 1.36
N ALA A 54 -14.82 14.49 1.87
CA ALA A 54 -14.97 14.78 3.31
C ALA A 54 -14.99 13.50 4.17
N ALA A 55 -15.70 12.47 3.72
CA ALA A 55 -15.77 11.19 4.45
C ALA A 55 -14.45 10.43 4.41
N ALA A 56 -13.81 10.37 3.23
CA ALA A 56 -12.51 9.73 3.08
C ALA A 56 -11.41 10.45 3.88
N ALA A 57 -11.44 11.78 3.92
CA ALA A 57 -10.50 12.57 4.72
C ALA A 57 -10.73 12.35 6.22
N GLU A 58 -11.99 12.38 6.68
CA GLU A 58 -12.34 12.10 8.08
C GLU A 58 -11.77 10.73 8.50
N VAL A 59 -12.06 9.69 7.72
CA VAL A 59 -11.60 8.32 8.01
C VAL A 59 -10.06 8.23 7.98
N THR A 60 -9.41 8.89 7.03
CA THR A 60 -7.94 8.95 6.95
C THR A 60 -7.31 9.55 8.21
N LEU A 61 -7.94 10.58 8.80
CA LEU A 61 -7.41 11.32 9.93
C LEU A 61 -7.73 10.67 11.30
N GLN A 62 -8.71 9.80 11.40
CA GLN A 62 -9.11 9.14 12.65
C GLN A 62 -7.94 8.50 13.40
N PRO A 63 -7.10 7.63 12.78
CA PRO A 63 -5.98 7.01 13.48
C PRO A 63 -4.87 8.01 13.84
N ILE A 64 -4.73 9.11 13.09
CA ILE A 64 -3.77 10.18 13.43
C ILE A 64 -4.20 10.88 14.73
N ARG A 65 -5.47 11.26 14.82
CA ARG A 65 -6.03 11.90 16.02
C ARG A 65 -6.02 10.96 17.22
N ARG A 66 -6.32 9.68 17.01
CA ARG A 66 -6.41 8.69 18.09
C ARG A 66 -5.05 8.28 18.65
N TYR A 67 -4.06 8.10 17.79
CA TYR A 67 -2.82 7.42 18.14
C TYR A 67 -1.55 8.24 17.91
N GLY A 68 -1.62 9.38 17.25
CA GLY A 68 -0.43 10.18 16.94
C GLY A 68 0.58 9.44 16.04
N MET A 69 0.11 8.71 15.03
CA MET A 69 0.98 8.00 14.08
C MET A 69 1.79 8.97 13.22
N ASP A 70 2.96 8.54 12.74
CA ASP A 70 3.90 9.38 11.98
C ASP A 70 3.57 9.47 10.48
N ALA A 71 2.64 8.63 10.01
CA ALA A 71 2.12 8.74 8.66
C ALA A 71 0.61 8.43 8.60
N ALA A 72 -0.11 9.23 7.82
CA ALA A 72 -1.46 8.93 7.36
C ALA A 72 -1.35 8.17 6.03
N ILE A 73 -2.17 7.14 5.84
CA ILE A 73 -2.37 6.53 4.53
C ILE A 73 -3.76 6.89 4.03
N LEU A 74 -3.84 7.37 2.79
CA LEU A 74 -5.09 7.77 2.16
C LEU A 74 -6.13 6.67 2.25
N PHE A 75 -7.33 6.99 2.72
CA PHE A 75 -8.44 6.05 2.65
C PHE A 75 -9.02 6.04 1.23
N THR A 76 -8.78 4.95 0.53
CA THR A 76 -9.28 4.64 -0.81
C THR A 76 -9.19 3.12 -1.03
N ASP A 77 -9.50 2.65 -2.24
CA ASP A 77 -9.33 1.25 -2.63
C ASP A 77 -8.44 1.14 -3.88
N LEU A 78 -7.69 0.03 -4.00
CA LEU A 78 -6.81 -0.25 -5.15
C LEU A 78 -7.55 -0.23 -6.48
N LEU A 79 -8.85 -0.56 -6.47
CA LEU A 79 -9.67 -0.70 -7.68
C LEU A 79 -10.45 0.57 -8.05
N VAL A 80 -10.37 1.65 -7.25
CA VAL A 80 -11.00 2.94 -7.60
C VAL A 80 -10.57 3.46 -8.99
N PRO A 81 -9.35 3.21 -9.51
CA PRO A 81 -8.98 3.59 -10.87
C PRO A 81 -9.58 2.70 -11.98
N VAL A 82 -10.20 1.57 -11.65
CA VAL A 82 -10.69 0.60 -12.64
C VAL A 82 -11.93 1.10 -13.42
N PRO A 83 -12.96 1.72 -12.81
CA PRO A 83 -14.09 2.27 -13.53
C PRO A 83 -13.70 3.27 -14.64
N PRO A 84 -12.81 4.26 -14.42
CA PRO A 84 -12.32 5.13 -15.49
C PRO A 84 -11.55 4.39 -16.60
N MET A 85 -10.95 3.22 -16.30
CA MET A 85 -10.37 2.37 -17.34
C MET A 85 -11.40 1.69 -18.24
N GLY A 86 -12.70 1.80 -17.91
CA GLY A 86 -13.80 1.26 -18.70
C GLY A 86 -14.29 -0.12 -18.24
N VAL A 87 -14.06 -0.46 -16.97
CA VAL A 87 -14.55 -1.70 -16.36
C VAL A 87 -15.32 -1.36 -15.08
N GLY A 88 -16.62 -1.57 -15.05
CA GLY A 88 -17.45 -1.26 -13.90
C GLY A 88 -17.04 -2.07 -12.66
N LEU A 89 -17.22 -1.46 -11.48
CA LEU A 89 -16.84 -2.02 -10.19
C LEU A 89 -17.99 -1.90 -9.20
N ARG A 90 -18.31 -3.00 -8.50
CA ARG A 90 -19.22 -3.03 -7.35
C ARG A 90 -18.64 -3.91 -6.23
N TYR A 91 -19.23 -3.83 -5.04
CA TYR A 91 -18.80 -4.62 -3.87
C TYR A 91 -19.94 -5.50 -3.36
N GLU A 92 -19.74 -6.87 -3.42
CA GLU A 92 -20.73 -7.89 -3.03
C GLU A 92 -20.06 -9.17 -2.46
N PRO A 93 -19.74 -9.28 -1.18
CA PRO A 93 -19.26 -8.28 -0.22
C PRO A 93 -17.86 -7.75 -0.58
N GLY A 94 -17.11 -8.45 -1.43
CA GLY A 94 -15.81 -8.04 -1.99
C GLY A 94 -15.95 -7.37 -3.36
N PRO A 95 -14.84 -6.96 -3.98
CA PRO A 95 -14.87 -6.35 -5.29
C PRO A 95 -15.34 -7.33 -6.37
N VAL A 96 -16.25 -6.87 -7.22
CA VAL A 96 -16.74 -7.58 -8.40
C VAL A 96 -16.69 -6.63 -9.59
N LEU A 97 -16.01 -7.05 -10.66
CA LEU A 97 -15.93 -6.32 -11.91
C LEU A 97 -17.01 -6.77 -12.88
N GLU A 98 -17.59 -5.84 -13.63
CA GLU A 98 -18.68 -6.12 -14.57
C GLU A 98 -18.26 -6.96 -15.76
N ARG A 99 -16.99 -6.90 -16.13
CA ARG A 99 -16.39 -7.74 -17.18
C ARG A 99 -14.97 -8.12 -16.82
N THR A 100 -14.46 -9.18 -17.44
CA THR A 100 -13.07 -9.64 -17.32
C THR A 100 -12.26 -9.25 -18.55
N ILE A 101 -10.93 -9.15 -18.38
CA ILE A 101 -9.98 -8.79 -19.43
C ILE A 101 -9.11 -10.02 -19.70
N THR A 102 -9.37 -10.73 -20.79
CA THR A 102 -8.74 -12.02 -21.07
C THR A 102 -8.21 -12.16 -22.51
N THR A 103 -8.55 -11.23 -23.39
CA THR A 103 -8.13 -11.23 -24.80
C THR A 103 -7.37 -9.95 -25.15
N ALA A 104 -6.60 -9.98 -26.24
CA ALA A 104 -5.93 -8.80 -26.77
C ALA A 104 -6.90 -7.67 -27.08
N GLN A 105 -8.13 -7.98 -27.52
CA GLN A 105 -9.17 -7.00 -27.79
C GLN A 105 -9.67 -6.35 -26.48
N ASP A 106 -9.84 -7.14 -25.41
CA ASP A 106 -10.20 -6.60 -24.10
C ASP A 106 -9.14 -5.63 -23.61
N VAL A 107 -7.83 -6.02 -23.71
CA VAL A 107 -6.71 -5.15 -23.31
C VAL A 107 -6.72 -3.84 -24.13
N ALA A 108 -6.91 -3.91 -25.43
CA ALA A 108 -6.98 -2.72 -26.30
C ALA A 108 -8.14 -1.79 -25.94
N SER A 109 -9.24 -2.33 -25.40
CA SER A 109 -10.41 -1.57 -24.97
C SER A 109 -10.22 -0.78 -23.68
N LEU A 110 -9.21 -1.10 -22.87
CA LEU A 110 -8.93 -0.38 -21.63
C LEU A 110 -8.47 1.05 -21.92
N LYS A 111 -9.07 2.00 -21.23
CA LYS A 111 -8.70 3.42 -21.31
C LYS A 111 -7.55 3.73 -20.35
N ILE A 112 -6.81 4.78 -20.64
CA ILE A 112 -5.87 5.40 -19.70
C ILE A 112 -6.58 6.58 -19.07
N PRO A 113 -6.90 6.55 -17.76
CA PRO A 113 -7.57 7.65 -17.09
C PRO A 113 -6.69 8.92 -17.05
N ASP A 114 -7.34 10.07 -17.12
CA ASP A 114 -6.77 11.34 -16.69
C ASP A 114 -7.10 11.53 -15.19
N PRO A 115 -6.15 11.42 -14.26
CA PRO A 115 -6.46 11.44 -12.84
C PRO A 115 -7.12 12.74 -12.36
N GLU A 116 -6.77 13.89 -12.93
CA GLU A 116 -7.34 15.19 -12.52
C GLU A 116 -8.81 15.32 -12.93
N ARG A 117 -9.24 14.65 -14.00
CA ARG A 117 -10.63 14.61 -14.45
C ARG A 117 -11.40 13.42 -13.89
N ASP A 118 -10.80 12.24 -13.95
CA ASP A 118 -11.50 10.97 -13.77
C ASP A 118 -11.42 10.44 -12.33
N LEU A 119 -10.47 10.96 -11.51
CA LEU A 119 -10.24 10.58 -10.12
C LEU A 119 -10.23 11.80 -9.18
N THR A 120 -10.93 12.87 -9.57
CA THR A 120 -11.06 14.11 -8.79
C THR A 120 -11.38 13.88 -7.31
N PRO A 121 -12.35 13.01 -6.90
CA PRO A 121 -12.66 12.79 -5.51
C PRO A 121 -11.46 12.25 -4.70
N MET A 122 -10.65 11.36 -5.29
CA MET A 122 -9.44 10.84 -4.65
C MET A 122 -8.41 11.95 -4.45
N LEU A 123 -8.16 12.79 -5.46
CA LEU A 123 -7.18 13.87 -5.38
C LEU A 123 -7.64 14.98 -4.44
N ASP A 124 -8.93 15.29 -4.40
CA ASP A 124 -9.51 16.24 -3.45
C ASP A 124 -9.41 15.73 -2.01
N THR A 125 -9.56 14.41 -1.79
CA THR A 125 -9.30 13.79 -0.49
C THR A 125 -7.85 14.01 -0.07
N VAL A 126 -6.88 13.80 -0.98
CA VAL A 126 -5.45 14.05 -0.70
C VAL A 126 -5.23 15.50 -0.27
N ARG A 127 -5.78 16.46 -1.05
CA ARG A 127 -5.66 17.90 -0.77
C ARG A 127 -6.25 18.27 0.60
N LEU A 128 -7.43 17.72 0.89
CA LEU A 128 -8.14 17.97 2.15
C LEU A 128 -7.40 17.37 3.35
N VAL A 129 -6.94 16.14 3.26
CA VAL A 129 -6.13 15.50 4.30
C VAL A 129 -4.84 16.29 4.55
N ARG A 130 -4.10 16.61 3.48
CA ARG A 130 -2.83 17.34 3.61
C ARG A 130 -2.99 18.71 4.28
N SER A 131 -4.10 19.39 4.03
CA SER A 131 -4.38 20.69 4.65
C SER A 131 -4.59 20.62 6.18
N GLN A 132 -4.92 19.43 6.70
CA GLN A 132 -5.22 19.19 8.12
C GLN A 132 -4.11 18.45 8.87
N LEU A 133 -3.14 17.85 8.14
CA LEU A 133 -2.03 17.14 8.77
C LEU A 133 -0.95 18.12 9.24
N ALA A 134 -0.41 17.86 10.43
CA ALA A 134 0.79 18.53 10.93
C ALA A 134 2.01 18.26 10.04
N PRO A 135 2.99 19.18 10.00
CA PRO A 135 4.15 19.04 9.11
C PRO A 135 5.05 17.83 9.42
N GLU A 136 5.00 17.30 10.63
CA GLU A 136 5.73 16.10 11.04
C GLU A 136 5.07 14.78 10.64
N VAL A 137 3.82 14.83 10.13
CA VAL A 137 3.07 13.63 9.71
C VAL A 137 3.10 13.50 8.18
N ALA A 138 3.67 12.42 7.68
CA ALA A 138 3.68 12.14 6.25
C ALA A 138 2.31 11.69 5.74
N LEU A 139 2.00 11.98 4.48
CA LEU A 139 0.82 11.46 3.78
C LEU A 139 1.24 10.47 2.71
N ILE A 140 0.76 9.23 2.84
CA ILE A 140 1.03 8.13 1.92
C ILE A 140 -0.17 7.96 0.99
N GLY A 141 0.05 8.15 -0.32
CA GLY A 141 -0.84 7.64 -1.36
C GLY A 141 -0.46 6.21 -1.75
N PHE A 142 -1.31 5.52 -2.48
CA PHE A 142 -0.97 4.17 -2.94
C PHE A 142 -1.64 3.79 -4.26
N VAL A 143 -1.06 2.80 -4.92
CA VAL A 143 -1.60 2.16 -6.12
C VAL A 143 -1.37 0.65 -6.05
N GLY A 144 -2.19 -0.11 -6.77
CA GLY A 144 -1.94 -1.53 -6.99
C GLY A 144 -0.76 -1.74 -7.95
N ALA A 145 0.12 -2.70 -7.64
CA ALA A 145 1.11 -3.17 -8.62
C ALA A 145 0.40 -3.77 -9.85
N PRO A 146 0.99 -3.67 -11.04
CA PRO A 146 0.33 -4.11 -12.26
C PRO A 146 -0.12 -5.57 -12.24
N PHE A 147 0.63 -6.48 -11.62
CA PHE A 147 0.20 -7.86 -11.44
C PHE A 147 -1.02 -7.97 -10.52
N THR A 148 -1.02 -7.26 -9.41
CA THR A 148 -2.16 -7.25 -8.47
C THR A 148 -3.43 -6.74 -9.16
N MET A 149 -3.32 -5.69 -9.97
CA MET A 149 -4.45 -5.16 -10.75
C MET A 149 -4.91 -6.14 -11.85
N ALA A 150 -3.96 -6.78 -12.55
CA ALA A 150 -4.24 -7.80 -13.56
C ALA A 150 -5.00 -8.99 -12.97
N CYS A 151 -4.65 -9.43 -11.75
CA CYS A 151 -5.38 -10.46 -11.03
C CYS A 151 -6.89 -10.16 -10.94
N TYR A 152 -7.25 -8.96 -10.51
CA TYR A 152 -8.66 -8.56 -10.41
C TYR A 152 -9.31 -8.40 -11.79
N LEU A 153 -8.61 -7.80 -12.76
CA LEU A 153 -9.16 -7.59 -14.11
C LEU A 153 -9.42 -8.91 -14.85
N ILE A 154 -8.59 -9.92 -14.65
CA ILE A 154 -8.75 -11.23 -15.28
C ILE A 154 -9.77 -12.10 -14.54
N GLU A 155 -9.72 -12.15 -13.21
CA GLU A 155 -10.64 -12.98 -12.41
C GLU A 155 -12.04 -12.37 -12.30
N GLY A 156 -12.16 -11.04 -12.39
CA GLY A 156 -13.41 -10.30 -12.17
C GLY A 156 -13.82 -10.17 -10.70
N ARG A 157 -13.12 -10.81 -9.79
CA ARG A 157 -13.34 -10.83 -8.32
C ARG A 157 -12.12 -11.33 -7.57
N GLY A 158 -12.17 -11.32 -6.24
CA GLY A 158 -11.15 -11.97 -5.44
C GLY A 158 -11.08 -13.47 -5.70
N SER A 159 -9.86 -14.03 -5.76
CA SER A 159 -9.60 -15.45 -5.93
C SER A 159 -8.59 -15.94 -4.89
N LYS A 160 -8.67 -17.19 -4.50
CA LYS A 160 -7.70 -17.80 -3.58
C LYS A 160 -6.36 -18.09 -4.24
N TYR A 161 -6.40 -18.54 -5.51
CA TYR A 161 -5.24 -19.05 -6.21
C TYR A 161 -4.88 -18.27 -7.49
N TRP A 162 -5.76 -17.37 -7.94
CA TRP A 162 -5.58 -16.57 -9.15
C TRP A 162 -5.32 -17.44 -10.38
N ASP A 163 -6.10 -18.53 -10.52
CA ASP A 163 -5.85 -19.59 -11.50
C ASP A 163 -6.00 -19.11 -12.93
N ARG A 164 -7.04 -18.31 -13.22
CA ARG A 164 -7.26 -17.76 -14.57
C ARG A 164 -6.15 -16.81 -14.96
N THR A 165 -5.67 -16.02 -14.01
CA THR A 165 -4.56 -15.07 -14.21
C THR A 165 -3.28 -15.82 -14.54
N ARG A 166 -2.95 -16.84 -13.76
CA ARG A 166 -1.77 -17.69 -13.97
C ARG A 166 -1.88 -18.49 -15.27
N LYS A 167 -3.08 -18.97 -15.60
CA LYS A 167 -3.37 -19.66 -16.86
C LYS A 167 -3.08 -18.74 -18.05
N LEU A 168 -3.65 -17.52 -18.08
CA LEU A 168 -3.39 -16.55 -19.17
C LEU A 168 -1.90 -16.22 -19.30
N MET A 169 -1.19 -16.05 -18.18
CA MET A 169 0.25 -15.79 -18.16
C MET A 169 1.05 -16.87 -18.90
N HIS A 170 0.63 -18.13 -18.85
CA HIS A 170 1.31 -19.25 -19.50
C HIS A 170 0.80 -19.51 -20.93
N GLU A 171 -0.53 -19.40 -21.17
CA GLU A 171 -1.13 -19.72 -22.46
C GLU A 171 -0.99 -18.60 -23.50
N ASP A 172 -1.10 -17.34 -23.06
CA ASP A 172 -0.95 -16.17 -23.95
C ASP A 172 -0.12 -15.07 -23.27
N ARG A 173 1.18 -15.32 -23.26
CA ARG A 173 2.17 -14.43 -22.66
C ARG A 173 2.16 -13.02 -23.27
N THR A 174 1.82 -12.93 -24.56
CA THR A 174 1.74 -11.65 -25.28
C THR A 174 0.59 -10.79 -24.78
N THR A 175 -0.60 -11.35 -24.69
CA THR A 175 -1.78 -10.64 -24.12
C THR A 175 -1.55 -10.29 -22.66
N PHE A 176 -0.98 -11.20 -21.87
CA PHE A 176 -0.66 -10.94 -20.47
C PHE A 176 0.33 -9.77 -20.30
N ALA A 177 1.43 -9.77 -21.07
CA ALA A 177 2.41 -8.67 -21.05
C ALA A 177 1.81 -7.34 -21.50
N ALA A 178 0.97 -7.35 -22.53
CA ALA A 178 0.24 -6.16 -22.99
C ALA A 178 -0.71 -5.61 -21.91
N LEU A 179 -1.38 -6.49 -21.15
CA LEU A 179 -2.23 -6.09 -20.03
C LEU A 179 -1.43 -5.41 -18.91
N LEU A 180 -0.30 -6.00 -18.50
CA LEU A 180 0.58 -5.38 -17.50
C LEU A 180 1.09 -4.02 -17.95
N ALA A 181 1.49 -3.89 -19.22
CA ALA A 181 1.91 -2.61 -19.78
C ALA A 181 0.78 -1.57 -19.74
N ARG A 182 -0.43 -1.96 -20.16
CA ARG A 182 -1.61 -1.07 -20.18
C ARG A 182 -2.00 -0.60 -18.78
N ILE A 183 -1.97 -1.48 -17.79
CA ILE A 183 -2.20 -1.13 -16.38
C ILE A 183 -1.12 -0.16 -15.90
N THR A 184 0.13 -0.42 -16.23
CA THR A 184 1.25 0.45 -15.84
C THR A 184 1.06 1.85 -16.41
N ASP A 185 0.73 1.96 -17.68
CA ASP A 185 0.48 3.23 -18.36
C ASP A 185 -0.71 3.99 -17.76
N ALA A 186 -1.72 3.28 -17.25
CA ALA A 186 -2.86 3.87 -16.54
C ALA A 186 -2.49 4.35 -15.12
N MET A 187 -1.60 3.62 -14.42
CA MET A 187 -1.25 3.95 -13.02
C MET A 187 -0.14 5.01 -12.90
N GLN A 188 0.76 5.16 -13.87
CA GLN A 188 1.84 6.14 -13.78
C GLN A 188 1.34 7.60 -13.65
N PRO A 189 0.36 8.07 -14.44
CA PRO A 189 -0.23 9.39 -14.24
C PRO A 189 -0.85 9.56 -12.85
N LEU A 190 -1.50 8.52 -12.32
CA LEU A 190 -2.10 8.55 -10.98
C LEU A 190 -1.03 8.70 -9.89
N VAL A 191 0.08 7.97 -9.97
CA VAL A 191 1.21 8.13 -9.03
C VAL A 191 1.68 9.59 -9.00
N THR A 192 1.89 10.18 -10.17
CA THR A 192 2.31 11.59 -10.29
C THR A 192 1.26 12.55 -9.75
N ALA A 193 -0.02 12.31 -10.02
CA ALA A 193 -1.13 13.16 -9.55
C ALA A 193 -1.28 13.10 -8.02
N LEU A 194 -1.16 11.94 -7.39
CA LEU A 194 -1.17 11.77 -5.93
C LEU A 194 -0.07 12.61 -5.26
N VAL A 195 1.13 12.60 -5.82
CA VAL A 195 2.26 13.39 -5.32
C VAL A 195 2.01 14.89 -5.49
N ARG A 196 1.52 15.33 -6.66
CA ARG A 196 1.16 16.73 -6.93
C ARG A 196 0.02 17.22 -6.04
N ALA A 197 -0.93 16.35 -5.72
CA ALA A 197 -2.02 16.66 -4.81
C ALA A 197 -1.57 16.81 -3.35
N GLY A 198 -0.38 16.28 -2.96
CA GLY A 198 0.19 16.50 -1.63
C GLY A 198 0.65 15.25 -0.89
N CYS A 199 0.74 14.09 -1.54
CA CYS A 199 1.35 12.91 -0.94
C CYS A 199 2.88 13.05 -0.85
N ASP A 200 3.45 12.67 0.30
CA ASP A 200 4.89 12.64 0.56
C ASP A 200 5.51 11.32 0.08
N ALA A 201 4.69 10.27 0.07
CA ALA A 201 5.08 8.93 -0.34
C ALA A 201 3.99 8.27 -1.19
N VAL A 202 4.40 7.33 -2.04
CA VAL A 202 3.48 6.42 -2.73
C VAL A 202 3.89 4.99 -2.49
N GLN A 203 2.97 4.17 -1.97
CA GLN A 203 3.16 2.74 -1.80
C GLN A 203 2.57 1.97 -2.98
N VAL A 204 3.39 1.14 -3.62
CA VAL A 204 2.95 0.21 -4.64
C VAL A 204 2.67 -1.14 -3.98
N PHE A 205 1.41 -1.56 -4.00
CA PHE A 205 0.96 -2.79 -3.36
C PHE A 205 1.01 -3.98 -4.31
N ASP A 206 2.00 -4.86 -4.15
CA ASP A 206 2.04 -6.16 -4.83
C ASP A 206 1.45 -7.27 -3.94
N SER A 207 0.14 -7.18 -3.73
CA SER A 207 -0.61 -7.98 -2.76
C SER A 207 -0.69 -9.45 -3.12
N TRP A 208 -0.55 -9.81 -4.40
CA TRP A 208 -0.73 -11.17 -4.90
C TRP A 208 0.54 -11.81 -5.46
N ALA A 209 1.69 -11.15 -5.34
CA ALA A 209 2.99 -11.67 -5.78
C ALA A 209 3.31 -13.07 -5.23
N SER A 210 2.80 -13.39 -4.04
CA SER A 210 3.04 -14.70 -3.37
C SER A 210 2.56 -15.92 -4.14
N VAL A 211 1.66 -15.76 -5.14
CA VAL A 211 1.18 -16.88 -5.96
C VAL A 211 2.10 -17.20 -7.14
N LEU A 212 3.11 -16.37 -7.39
CA LEU A 212 4.10 -16.56 -8.45
C LEU A 212 5.42 -17.05 -7.90
N GLY A 213 6.11 -17.86 -8.69
CA GLY A 213 7.53 -18.15 -8.49
C GLY A 213 8.38 -16.89 -8.63
N SER A 214 9.58 -16.93 -8.05
CA SER A 214 10.50 -15.78 -8.07
C SER A 214 10.95 -15.43 -9.48
N GLU A 215 11.10 -16.42 -10.36
CA GLU A 215 11.53 -16.23 -11.75
C GLU A 215 10.46 -15.48 -12.55
N GLU A 216 9.23 -16.01 -12.57
CA GLU A 216 8.12 -15.41 -13.31
C GLU A 216 7.82 -13.99 -12.83
N TRP A 217 7.76 -13.81 -11.50
CA TRP A 217 7.53 -12.48 -10.94
C TRP A 217 8.65 -11.51 -11.33
N SER A 218 9.92 -11.93 -11.25
CA SER A 218 11.07 -11.08 -11.57
C SER A 218 11.12 -10.70 -13.06
N ALA A 219 10.77 -11.65 -13.94
CA ALA A 219 10.84 -11.44 -15.39
C ALA A 219 9.63 -10.66 -15.93
N LEU A 220 8.42 -10.94 -15.44
CA LEU A 220 7.19 -10.44 -16.04
C LEU A 220 6.58 -9.26 -15.27
N CYS A 221 6.62 -9.28 -13.93
CA CYS A 221 5.83 -8.36 -13.12
C CYS A 221 6.68 -7.21 -12.56
N ALA A 222 7.85 -7.53 -12.00
CA ALA A 222 8.71 -6.57 -11.34
C ALA A 222 9.14 -5.37 -12.24
N PRO A 223 9.43 -5.52 -13.54
CA PRO A 223 9.77 -4.38 -14.39
C PRO A 223 8.63 -3.34 -14.48
N HIS A 224 7.38 -3.78 -14.45
CA HIS A 224 6.21 -2.91 -14.45
C HIS A 224 6.02 -2.19 -13.12
N THR A 225 6.24 -2.90 -12.00
CA THR A 225 6.25 -2.31 -10.65
C THR A 225 7.37 -1.28 -10.51
N ASP A 226 8.56 -1.55 -11.04
CA ASP A 226 9.69 -0.60 -11.04
C ASP A 226 9.34 0.70 -11.76
N ARG A 227 8.57 0.67 -12.85
CA ARG A 227 8.10 1.87 -13.55
C ARG A 227 7.24 2.76 -12.65
N LEU A 228 6.33 2.17 -11.84
CA LEU A 228 5.50 2.93 -10.90
C LEU A 228 6.33 3.52 -9.75
N LEU A 229 7.26 2.72 -9.18
CA LEU A 229 8.19 3.20 -8.16
C LEU A 229 9.05 4.34 -8.67
N LYS A 230 9.56 4.22 -9.91
CA LYS A 230 10.31 5.29 -10.56
C LYS A 230 9.46 6.55 -10.75
N SER A 231 8.20 6.43 -11.14
CA SER A 231 7.31 7.59 -11.29
C SER A 231 7.12 8.35 -9.97
N ALA A 232 7.08 7.65 -8.82
CA ALA A 232 7.03 8.31 -7.51
C ALA A 232 8.33 9.08 -7.22
N ARG A 233 9.48 8.48 -7.51
CA ARG A 233 10.80 9.13 -7.36
C ARG A 233 10.95 10.34 -8.27
N ASP A 234 10.60 10.20 -9.55
CA ASP A 234 10.68 11.28 -10.54
C ASP A 234 9.77 12.46 -10.18
N ALA A 235 8.71 12.20 -9.41
CA ALA A 235 7.82 13.22 -8.83
C ALA A 235 8.30 13.75 -7.46
N ASP A 236 9.53 13.39 -7.03
CA ASP A 236 10.13 13.80 -5.77
C ASP A 236 9.34 13.31 -4.53
N ALA A 237 8.89 12.06 -4.55
CA ALA A 237 8.23 11.41 -3.42
C ALA A 237 8.95 10.13 -2.99
N VAL A 238 8.72 9.72 -1.75
CA VAL A 238 9.19 8.43 -1.25
C VAL A 238 8.46 7.30 -1.98
N ALA A 239 9.22 6.40 -2.62
CA ALA A 239 8.68 5.19 -3.25
C ALA A 239 8.76 4.03 -2.27
N ILE A 240 7.61 3.41 -1.95
CA ILE A 240 7.51 2.25 -1.05
C ILE A 240 7.05 1.05 -1.87
N HIS A 241 7.79 -0.05 -1.81
CA HIS A 241 7.42 -1.30 -2.46
C HIS A 241 6.96 -2.32 -1.42
N TYR A 242 5.66 -2.61 -1.38
CA TYR A 242 5.09 -3.65 -0.54
C TYR A 242 4.85 -4.92 -1.35
N VAL A 243 5.37 -6.05 -0.86
CA VAL A 243 5.14 -7.38 -1.43
C VAL A 243 4.62 -8.32 -0.35
N ASN A 244 3.42 -8.88 -0.58
CA ASN A 244 2.92 -9.97 0.25
C ASN A 244 3.55 -11.30 -0.21
N GLY A 245 4.18 -12.03 0.71
CA GLY A 245 5.04 -13.18 0.39
C GLY A 245 6.43 -12.73 -0.06
N ALA A 246 6.97 -11.68 0.56
CA ALA A 246 8.22 -11.04 0.15
C ALA A 246 9.44 -11.97 0.20
N ALA A 247 9.45 -12.99 1.05
CA ALA A 247 10.61 -13.85 1.30
C ALA A 247 11.26 -14.41 0.03
N GLN A 248 10.44 -14.89 -0.91
CA GLN A 248 10.93 -15.48 -2.18
C GLN A 248 11.31 -14.41 -3.22
N HIS A 249 10.84 -13.17 -3.06
CA HIS A 249 11.07 -12.08 -4.00
C HIS A 249 12.12 -11.06 -3.52
N LEU A 250 12.64 -11.23 -2.29
CA LEU A 250 13.46 -10.23 -1.60
C LEU A 250 14.72 -9.83 -2.38
N ALA A 251 15.39 -10.81 -3.01
CA ALA A 251 16.58 -10.56 -3.83
C ALA A 251 16.29 -9.64 -5.04
N ARG A 252 15.10 -9.75 -5.63
CA ARG A 252 14.68 -8.87 -6.74
C ARG A 252 14.16 -7.52 -6.21
N MET A 253 13.43 -7.51 -5.10
CA MET A 253 12.99 -6.29 -4.44
C MET A 253 14.18 -5.38 -4.10
N SER A 254 15.29 -5.96 -3.64
CA SER A 254 16.54 -5.26 -3.30
C SER A 254 17.27 -4.64 -4.51
N ARG A 255 16.70 -4.74 -5.70
CA ARG A 255 17.17 -4.09 -6.93
C ARG A 255 16.14 -3.11 -7.50
N SER A 256 14.99 -2.95 -6.83
CA SER A 256 13.93 -2.05 -7.27
C SER A 256 14.32 -0.58 -7.01
N PRO A 257 13.74 0.38 -7.71
CA PRO A 257 13.97 1.79 -7.44
C PRO A 257 13.20 2.32 -6.20
N ALA A 258 12.82 1.45 -5.27
CA ALA A 258 12.19 1.88 -4.01
C ALA A 258 13.18 2.57 -3.07
N HIS A 259 12.67 3.41 -2.18
CA HIS A 259 13.39 3.91 -1.00
C HIS A 259 13.15 2.99 0.21
N VAL A 260 11.95 2.43 0.29
CA VAL A 260 11.49 1.60 1.39
C VAL A 260 10.99 0.26 0.86
N LEU A 261 11.49 -0.84 1.42
CA LEU A 261 10.98 -2.18 1.17
C LEU A 261 10.06 -2.60 2.31
N ALA A 262 8.78 -2.75 2.01
CA ALA A 262 7.78 -3.18 2.96
C ALA A 262 7.55 -4.69 2.81
N VAL A 263 7.74 -5.42 3.91
CA VAL A 263 7.76 -6.88 3.92
C VAL A 263 6.70 -7.44 4.85
N ASP A 264 6.20 -8.62 4.52
CA ASP A 264 5.25 -9.34 5.35
C ASP A 264 5.93 -10.11 6.50
N TRP A 265 5.13 -10.70 7.38
CA TRP A 265 5.58 -11.30 8.65
C TRP A 265 6.18 -12.70 8.53
N ARG A 266 6.12 -13.34 7.34
CA ARG A 266 6.54 -14.75 7.15
C ARG A 266 8.04 -14.96 7.23
N LEU A 267 8.82 -13.89 7.07
CA LEU A 267 10.25 -13.90 7.26
C LEU A 267 10.61 -13.04 8.48
N PRO A 268 11.41 -13.56 9.44
CA PRO A 268 11.88 -12.76 10.57
C PRO A 268 12.61 -11.49 10.10
N MET A 269 12.40 -10.36 10.79
CA MET A 269 13.01 -9.08 10.41
C MET A 269 14.54 -9.14 10.41
N GLU A 270 15.14 -9.92 11.28
CA GLU A 270 16.58 -10.17 11.29
C GLU A 270 17.08 -10.77 9.96
N GLU A 271 16.37 -11.77 9.44
CA GLU A 271 16.70 -12.37 8.14
C GLU A 271 16.46 -11.40 6.98
N VAL A 272 15.43 -10.58 7.05
CA VAL A 272 15.20 -9.52 6.07
C VAL A 272 16.38 -8.56 6.06
N ARG A 273 16.78 -8.06 7.24
CA ARG A 273 17.89 -7.12 7.36
C ARG A 273 19.22 -7.69 6.86
N ALA A 274 19.46 -8.96 7.10
CA ALA A 274 20.68 -9.65 6.64
C ALA A 274 20.75 -9.80 5.11
N ARG A 275 19.60 -9.83 4.41
CA ARG A 275 19.52 -10.05 2.97
C ARG A 275 19.33 -8.76 2.14
N VAL A 276 18.90 -7.67 2.80
CA VAL A 276 18.59 -6.40 2.13
C VAL A 276 19.76 -5.42 2.34
N PRO A 277 20.25 -4.75 1.28
CA PRO A 277 21.27 -3.72 1.43
C PRO A 277 20.85 -2.60 2.41
N SER A 278 21.81 -2.08 3.18
CA SER A 278 21.56 -1.03 4.18
C SER A 278 21.08 0.30 3.59
N THR A 279 21.19 0.46 2.27
CA THR A 279 20.68 1.62 1.54
C THR A 279 19.14 1.70 1.50
N TYR A 280 18.45 0.58 1.76
CA TYR A 280 16.99 0.56 1.85
C TYR A 280 16.54 0.72 3.30
N ALA A 281 15.57 1.59 3.51
CA ALA A 281 14.75 1.50 4.71
C ALA A 281 13.84 0.26 4.64
N LEU A 282 13.63 -0.40 5.78
CA LEU A 282 12.68 -1.51 5.89
C LEU A 282 11.37 -1.01 6.50
N GLN A 283 10.25 -1.58 6.07
CA GLN A 283 8.95 -1.35 6.66
C GLN A 283 8.27 -2.67 7.01
N GLY A 284 7.71 -2.76 8.19
CA GLY A 284 6.99 -3.95 8.68
C GLY A 284 7.49 -4.34 10.06
N ASN A 285 7.33 -5.59 10.50
CA ASN A 285 6.61 -6.67 9.82
C ASN A 285 5.88 -7.54 10.86
N LEU A 286 5.25 -6.86 11.85
CA LEU A 286 4.52 -7.60 12.88
C LEU A 286 3.37 -8.40 12.24
N ASP A 287 3.24 -9.68 12.61
CA ASP A 287 2.07 -10.47 12.24
C ASP A 287 0.79 -9.78 12.76
N PRO A 288 -0.18 -9.47 11.90
CA PRO A 288 -1.46 -8.88 12.36
C PRO A 288 -2.16 -9.68 13.46
N THR A 289 -2.00 -11.00 13.47
CA THR A 289 -2.59 -11.87 14.51
C THR A 289 -1.89 -11.73 15.86
N ALA A 290 -0.67 -11.20 15.91
CA ALA A 290 0.02 -10.90 17.16
C ALA A 290 -0.73 -9.87 18.02
N LEU A 291 -1.59 -9.05 17.42
CA LEU A 291 -2.44 -8.10 18.13
C LEU A 291 -3.49 -8.77 19.04
N PHE A 292 -3.71 -10.07 18.90
CA PHE A 292 -4.54 -10.87 19.81
C PHE A 292 -3.76 -11.46 20.99
N SER A 293 -2.44 -11.27 21.04
CA SER A 293 -1.61 -11.77 22.15
C SER A 293 -1.82 -10.93 23.42
N PRO A 294 -1.56 -11.53 24.61
CA PRO A 294 -1.44 -10.76 25.85
C PRO A 294 -0.42 -9.62 25.70
N ALA A 295 -0.65 -8.48 26.39
CA ALA A 295 0.15 -7.26 26.20
C ALA A 295 1.66 -7.47 26.40
N ALA A 296 2.08 -8.30 27.36
CA ALA A 296 3.49 -8.58 27.60
C ALA A 296 4.16 -9.30 26.42
N GLU A 297 3.47 -10.28 25.82
CA GLU A 297 3.96 -10.99 24.64
C GLU A 297 3.96 -10.10 23.40
N LEU A 298 2.94 -9.25 23.23
CA LEU A 298 2.87 -8.28 22.16
C LEU A 298 4.06 -7.30 22.22
N ARG A 299 4.36 -6.73 23.41
CA ARG A 299 5.51 -5.86 23.61
C ARG A 299 6.83 -6.57 23.27
N ARG A 300 7.00 -7.82 23.72
CA ARG A 300 8.18 -8.62 23.41
C ARG A 300 8.39 -8.78 21.89
N LYS A 301 7.33 -9.07 21.15
CA LYS A 301 7.38 -9.20 19.67
C LYS A 301 7.72 -7.89 18.98
N VAL A 302 7.11 -6.78 19.41
CA VAL A 302 7.40 -5.43 18.89
C VAL A 302 8.87 -5.07 19.12
N SER A 303 9.38 -5.24 20.35
CA SER A 303 10.77 -4.98 20.71
C SER A 303 11.75 -5.83 19.88
N ALA A 304 11.43 -7.10 19.63
CA ALA A 304 12.27 -7.98 18.82
C ALA A 304 12.40 -7.47 17.37
N ILE A 305 11.29 -7.04 16.76
CA ILE A 305 11.29 -6.46 15.41
C ILE A 305 12.10 -5.15 15.39
N CYS A 306 11.85 -4.25 16.35
CA CYS A 306 12.55 -2.96 16.43
C CYS A 306 14.06 -3.14 16.54
N ARG A 307 14.51 -4.08 17.38
CA ARG A 307 15.93 -4.40 17.54
C ARG A 307 16.54 -4.97 16.27
N ALA A 308 15.88 -5.93 15.64
CA ALA A 308 16.37 -6.60 14.44
C ALA A 308 16.44 -5.69 13.21
N ALA A 309 15.48 -4.77 13.06
CA ALA A 309 15.41 -3.88 11.91
C ALA A 309 16.47 -2.76 11.92
N GLY A 310 16.99 -2.37 13.10
CA GLY A 310 17.92 -1.26 13.23
C GLY A 310 17.24 0.11 13.09
N GLU A 311 18.02 1.16 12.81
CA GLU A 311 17.54 2.55 12.79
C GLU A 311 16.74 2.89 11.52
N HIS A 312 17.12 2.33 10.37
CA HIS A 312 16.45 2.57 9.09
C HIS A 312 15.17 1.72 8.96
N HIS A 313 14.22 1.97 9.85
CA HIS A 313 13.01 1.17 9.95
C HIS A 313 11.76 2.02 10.20
N VAL A 314 10.73 1.75 9.42
CA VAL A 314 9.35 2.21 9.64
C VAL A 314 8.57 1.04 10.25
N PHE A 315 8.17 1.15 11.50
CA PHE A 315 7.38 0.08 12.11
C PHE A 315 5.99 -0.01 11.46
N ASN A 316 5.58 -1.22 11.15
CA ASN A 316 4.25 -1.54 10.61
C ASN A 316 3.90 -3.00 10.91
N LEU A 317 2.65 -3.39 10.63
CA LEU A 317 2.30 -4.79 10.49
C LEU A 317 2.81 -5.33 9.15
N GLY A 318 2.96 -6.65 9.06
CA GLY A 318 3.28 -7.32 7.79
C GLY A 318 2.11 -7.43 6.81
N HIS A 319 0.89 -7.11 7.24
CA HIS A 319 -0.33 -7.01 6.43
C HIS A 319 -1.34 -6.11 7.16
N GLY A 320 -2.51 -5.88 6.55
CA GLY A 320 -3.56 -5.05 7.15
C GLY A 320 -4.07 -5.59 8.48
N ILE A 321 -4.35 -4.67 9.42
CA ILE A 321 -4.96 -4.98 10.70
C ILE A 321 -6.31 -5.68 10.52
N LEU A 322 -6.60 -6.64 11.41
CA LEU A 322 -7.84 -7.42 11.36
C LEU A 322 -9.01 -6.66 12.00
N PRO A 323 -10.23 -6.85 11.48
CA PRO A 323 -11.42 -6.13 11.98
C PRO A 323 -11.76 -6.37 13.45
N GLU A 324 -11.37 -7.52 13.98
CA GLU A 324 -11.64 -7.96 15.35
C GLU A 324 -10.57 -7.49 16.35
N THR A 325 -9.57 -6.76 15.89
CA THR A 325 -8.48 -6.26 16.75
C THR A 325 -9.02 -5.25 17.78
N ASP A 326 -8.62 -5.42 19.04
CA ASP A 326 -8.88 -4.43 20.07
C ASP A 326 -8.03 -3.15 19.82
N PRO A 327 -8.64 -1.97 19.75
CA PRO A 327 -7.90 -0.71 19.68
C PRO A 327 -6.83 -0.52 20.77
N ALA A 328 -7.00 -1.13 21.95
CA ALA A 328 -6.01 -1.09 23.03
C ALA A 328 -4.73 -1.86 22.69
N ALA A 329 -4.82 -2.92 21.88
CA ALA A 329 -3.63 -3.63 21.40
C ALA A 329 -2.78 -2.75 20.47
N VAL A 330 -3.43 -1.91 19.64
CA VAL A 330 -2.73 -0.93 18.80
C VAL A 330 -2.01 0.11 19.65
N ALA A 331 -2.67 0.63 20.70
CA ALA A 331 -2.03 1.55 21.66
C ALA A 331 -0.80 0.91 22.32
N THR A 332 -0.88 -0.38 22.71
CA THR A 332 0.22 -1.13 23.29
C THR A 332 1.42 -1.23 22.31
N VAL A 333 1.17 -1.46 21.02
CA VAL A 333 2.21 -1.46 19.98
C VAL A 333 2.88 -0.10 19.88
N ILE A 334 2.10 0.97 19.83
CA ILE A 334 2.61 2.34 19.70
C ILE A 334 3.48 2.71 20.90
N ASP A 335 2.98 2.45 22.12
CA ASP A 335 3.73 2.70 23.35
C ASP A 335 5.09 1.98 23.34
N GLU A 336 5.12 0.72 22.87
CA GLU A 336 6.37 -0.05 22.81
C GLU A 336 7.31 0.47 21.72
N VAL A 337 6.81 0.80 20.52
CA VAL A 337 7.64 1.36 19.43
C VAL A 337 8.27 2.69 19.84
N ARG A 338 7.57 3.51 20.64
CA ARG A 338 8.07 4.81 21.13
C ARG A 338 9.23 4.70 22.14
N GLN A 339 9.54 3.49 22.63
CA GLN A 339 10.72 3.24 23.49
C GLN A 339 12.01 3.07 22.68
N TRP A 340 11.90 2.93 21.36
CA TRP A 340 12.98 2.64 20.42
C TRP A 340 13.32 3.87 19.57
#